data_37eac4eee3845a8888c9dc2c7a9417d7
#
_entry.id   37eac4eee3845a8888c9dc2c7a9417d7
#
_cell.length_a   1.000
_cell.length_b   1.000
_cell.length_c   1.000
_cell.angle_alpha   90.00
_cell.angle_beta   90.00
_cell.angle_gamma   90.00
#
_symmetry.space_group_name_H-M   'P 1'
#
loop_
_entity.id
_entity.type
_entity.pdbx_description
1 polymer ?
#
loop_
_entity_poly.entity_id
_entity_poly.type
_entity_poly.pdbx_seq_one_letter_code
_entity_poly.pdbx_strand_id
1 'polypeptide(L)'
;MNIKILSLAMLLASAAGLATAYGCEMTFTLIGPAGGSAKILPGRSVDLIQGQQYVLRVEFYEDHKKCLHDPDETIFLVAGRQWKPGDSSQPLALGSSISWRSDGRTNTAEIRFTAKDKGTCELEVIRECDKGGYDELFTFKVK
;
A
#
# COMPACT_ATOMS: atom_id res chain seq x y z
N MET A 1 -38.22 -10.71 58.48
CA MET A 1 -36.97 -9.96 58.49
C MET A 1 -36.37 -10.03 57.08
N ASN A 2 -36.62 -9.01 56.31
CA ASN A 2 -36.30 -9.00 54.87
C ASN A 2 -34.94 -8.29 54.65
N ILE A 3 -33.93 -9.08 54.30
CA ILE A 3 -32.65 -8.55 53.92
C ILE A 3 -32.70 -8.26 52.42
N LYS A 4 -32.77 -7.00 52.06
CA LYS A 4 -32.62 -6.54 50.68
C LYS A 4 -31.14 -6.55 50.37
N ILE A 5 -30.75 -7.48 49.51
CA ILE A 5 -29.43 -7.51 48.91
C ILE A 5 -29.41 -6.48 47.81
N LEU A 6 -28.68 -5.39 48.03
CA LEU A 6 -28.41 -4.37 47.07
C LEU A 6 -27.32 -4.89 46.12
N SER A 7 -27.72 -5.33 44.93
CA SER A 7 -26.75 -5.68 43.87
C SER A 7 -26.18 -4.41 43.29
N LEU A 8 -24.96 -4.09 43.69
CA LEU A 8 -24.15 -3.05 43.10
C LEU A 8 -23.60 -3.55 41.76
N ALA A 9 -24.31 -3.20 40.69
CA ALA A 9 -23.83 -3.45 39.34
C ALA A 9 -22.65 -2.51 39.08
N MET A 10 -21.44 -3.05 39.14
CA MET A 10 -20.22 -2.35 38.78
C MET A 10 -20.15 -2.26 37.25
N LEU A 11 -20.56 -1.12 36.72
CA LEU A 11 -20.38 -0.80 35.28
C LEU A 11 -18.87 -0.61 35.06
N LEU A 12 -18.19 -1.64 34.57
CA LEU A 12 -16.88 -1.48 33.96
C LEU A 12 -17.07 -0.74 32.63
N ALA A 13 -16.94 0.55 32.65
CA ALA A 13 -16.73 1.33 31.45
C ALA A 13 -15.36 0.96 30.88
N SER A 14 -15.35 0.04 29.92
CA SER A 14 -14.21 -0.22 29.06
C SER A 14 -13.97 1.03 28.25
N ALA A 15 -13.11 1.91 28.73
CA ALA A 15 -12.51 2.93 27.90
C ALA A 15 -11.66 2.21 26.86
N ALA A 16 -12.28 1.86 25.72
CA ALA A 16 -11.56 1.56 24.52
C ALA A 16 -10.81 2.84 24.14
N GLY A 17 -9.59 2.96 24.65
CA GLY A 17 -8.67 3.98 24.19
C GLY A 17 -8.55 3.81 22.69
N LEU A 18 -9.07 4.75 21.94
CA LEU A 18 -8.71 4.95 20.55
C LEU A 18 -7.21 5.24 20.58
N ALA A 19 -6.41 4.19 20.45
CA ALA A 19 -5.02 4.35 20.11
C ALA A 19 -5.04 5.02 18.73
N THR A 20 -4.91 6.34 18.72
CA THR A 20 -4.55 7.05 17.50
C THR A 20 -3.22 6.46 17.08
N ALA A 21 -3.23 5.61 16.08
CA ALA A 21 -2.03 5.10 15.49
C ALA A 21 -1.31 6.30 14.87
N TYR A 22 -0.42 6.89 15.63
CA TYR A 22 0.56 7.84 15.11
C TYR A 22 1.53 7.02 14.28
N GLY A 23 1.31 6.97 12.99
CA GLY A 23 2.13 6.24 12.04
C GLY A 23 2.06 6.90 10.68
N CYS A 24 3.14 6.75 9.91
CA CYS A 24 3.11 7.13 8.52
C CYS A 24 2.00 6.38 7.79
N GLU A 25 1.42 6.96 6.75
CA GLU A 25 0.36 6.33 5.96
C GLU A 25 0.85 6.10 4.54
N MET A 26 0.63 4.89 4.02
CA MET A 26 0.91 4.56 2.64
C MET A 26 -0.40 4.25 1.91
N THR A 27 -0.65 4.92 0.79
CA THR A 27 -1.84 4.71 -0.02
C THR A 27 -1.49 4.39 -1.46
N PHE A 28 -2.37 3.66 -2.14
CA PHE A 28 -2.16 3.15 -3.48
C PHE A 28 -3.37 3.49 -4.35
N THR A 29 -3.10 4.07 -5.51
CA THR A 29 -4.13 4.39 -6.51
C THR A 29 -3.70 3.83 -7.85
N LEU A 30 -4.55 3.01 -8.47
CA LEU A 30 -4.34 2.52 -9.83
C LEU A 30 -5.07 3.43 -10.80
N ILE A 31 -4.35 3.91 -11.80
CA ILE A 31 -4.87 4.71 -12.90
C ILE A 31 -4.86 3.85 -14.15
N GLY A 32 -6.04 3.65 -14.72
CA GLY A 32 -6.22 2.84 -15.92
C GLY A 32 -5.88 3.58 -17.22
N PRO A 33 -5.89 2.86 -18.36
CA PRO A 33 -5.52 3.42 -19.66
C PRO A 33 -6.45 4.53 -20.15
N ALA A 34 -7.71 4.55 -19.71
CA ALA A 34 -8.67 5.60 -20.02
C ALA A 34 -8.64 6.80 -19.04
N GLY A 35 -7.66 6.84 -18.13
CA GLY A 35 -7.52 7.91 -17.13
C GLY A 35 -8.39 7.73 -15.88
N GLY A 36 -9.25 6.72 -15.83
CA GLY A 36 -10.01 6.39 -14.62
C GLY A 36 -9.09 5.91 -13.51
N SER A 37 -9.32 6.36 -12.28
CA SER A 37 -8.52 6.00 -11.12
C SER A 37 -9.35 5.33 -10.04
N ALA A 38 -8.75 4.38 -9.34
CA ALA A 38 -9.36 3.70 -8.21
C ALA A 38 -8.31 3.46 -7.12
N LYS A 39 -8.68 3.72 -5.88
CA LYS A 39 -7.87 3.32 -4.73
C LYS A 39 -7.85 1.80 -4.66
N ILE A 40 -6.66 1.21 -4.58
CA ILE A 40 -6.50 -0.23 -4.37
C ILE A 40 -6.05 -0.50 -2.95
N LEU A 41 -6.50 -1.62 -2.41
CA LEU A 41 -6.24 -1.99 -1.03
C LEU A 41 -5.37 -3.25 -0.97
N PRO A 42 -4.39 -3.29 -0.08
CA PRO A 42 -3.61 -4.49 0.17
C PRO A 42 -4.49 -5.70 0.49
N GLY A 43 -4.04 -6.89 0.09
CA GLY A 43 -4.79 -8.13 0.26
C GLY A 43 -5.97 -8.31 -0.70
N ARG A 44 -6.19 -7.36 -1.63
CA ARG A 44 -7.25 -7.44 -2.63
C ARG A 44 -6.71 -7.78 -4.01
N SER A 45 -7.56 -8.43 -4.80
CA SER A 45 -7.25 -8.69 -6.22
C SER A 45 -7.69 -7.51 -7.08
N VAL A 46 -6.88 -7.19 -8.08
CA VAL A 46 -7.13 -6.13 -9.06
C VAL A 46 -7.07 -6.74 -10.46
N ASP A 47 -8.10 -6.52 -11.25
CA ASP A 47 -8.16 -6.99 -12.63
C ASP A 47 -7.47 -5.99 -13.56
N LEU A 48 -6.61 -6.51 -14.43
CA LEU A 48 -5.92 -5.75 -15.47
C LEU A 48 -6.22 -6.37 -16.85
N ILE A 49 -6.11 -5.57 -17.89
CA ILE A 49 -6.29 -6.02 -19.26
C ILE A 49 -4.91 -6.18 -19.90
N GLN A 50 -4.64 -7.35 -20.50
CA GLN A 50 -3.38 -7.63 -21.17
C GLN A 50 -3.06 -6.58 -22.23
N GLY A 51 -1.81 -6.15 -22.29
CA GLY A 51 -1.30 -5.17 -23.24
C GLY A 51 -1.61 -3.72 -22.90
N GLN A 52 -2.42 -3.46 -21.87
CA GLN A 52 -2.74 -2.10 -21.45
C GLN A 52 -1.72 -1.54 -20.49
N GLN A 53 -1.55 -0.22 -20.57
CA GLN A 53 -0.67 0.53 -19.66
C GLN A 53 -1.46 1.09 -18.49
N TYR A 54 -0.83 1.05 -17.32
CA TYR A 54 -1.36 1.53 -16.06
C TYR A 54 -0.34 2.41 -15.35
N VAL A 55 -0.82 3.26 -14.45
CA VAL A 55 0.03 3.98 -13.50
C VAL A 55 -0.38 3.56 -12.09
N LEU A 56 0.56 3.03 -11.34
CA LEU A 56 0.39 2.87 -9.90
C LEU A 56 0.96 4.11 -9.22
N ARG A 57 0.09 4.90 -8.60
CA ARG A 57 0.50 6.01 -7.75
C ARG A 57 0.59 5.50 -6.31
N VAL A 58 1.76 5.66 -5.73
CA VAL A 58 2.02 5.35 -4.33
C VAL A 58 2.30 6.66 -3.61
N GLU A 59 1.54 6.93 -2.55
CA GLU A 59 1.71 8.10 -1.72
C GLU A 59 2.06 7.66 -0.32
N PHE A 60 3.16 8.19 0.21
CA PHE A 60 3.63 7.94 1.56
C PHE A 60 3.62 9.25 2.33
N TYR A 61 2.74 9.33 3.32
CA TYR A 61 2.63 10.48 4.20
C TYR A 61 3.41 10.22 5.50
N GLU A 62 4.32 11.14 5.83
CA GLU A 62 5.10 11.12 7.06
C GLU A 62 4.41 11.95 8.13
N ASP A 63 3.90 11.33 9.19
CA ASP A 63 3.24 12.02 10.29
C ASP A 63 4.22 12.60 11.32
N HIS A 64 5.46 12.10 11.34
CA HIS A 64 6.56 12.62 12.13
C HIS A 64 7.50 13.49 11.30
N LYS A 65 8.33 14.31 11.95
CA LYS A 65 9.11 15.37 11.28
C LYS A 65 10.05 14.86 10.18
N LYS A 66 10.58 13.66 10.31
CA LYS A 66 11.47 13.04 9.34
C LYS A 66 11.53 11.53 9.56
N CYS A 67 11.26 10.79 8.50
CA CYS A 67 11.56 9.37 8.46
C CYS A 67 13.07 9.18 8.24
N LEU A 68 13.68 8.24 8.95
CA LEU A 68 15.10 7.92 8.80
C LEU A 68 15.40 7.19 7.48
N HIS A 69 14.37 6.60 6.87
CA HIS A 69 14.47 5.87 5.61
C HIS A 69 14.00 6.74 4.47
N ASP A 70 14.84 6.92 3.46
CA ASP A 70 14.49 7.67 2.27
C ASP A 70 13.40 6.94 1.45
N PRO A 71 12.53 7.66 0.72
CA PRO A 71 11.53 7.03 -0.14
C PRO A 71 12.10 6.03 -1.14
N ASP A 72 13.31 6.29 -1.65
CA ASP A 72 14.00 5.43 -2.62
C ASP A 72 14.41 4.06 -2.04
N GLU A 73 14.40 3.89 -0.72
CA GLU A 73 14.63 2.60 -0.06
C GLU A 73 13.39 1.68 -0.13
N THR A 74 12.26 2.17 -0.66
CA THR A 74 11.07 1.35 -0.87
C THR A 74 11.35 0.27 -1.91
N ILE A 75 11.08 -0.98 -1.55
CA ILE A 75 11.30 -2.14 -2.41
C ILE A 75 9.98 -2.53 -3.07
N PHE A 76 10.03 -2.75 -4.37
CA PHE A 76 8.91 -3.26 -5.15
C PHE A 76 9.30 -4.61 -5.75
N LEU A 77 8.56 -5.66 -5.41
CA LEU A 77 8.76 -7.01 -5.94
C LEU A 77 7.55 -7.41 -6.79
N VAL A 78 7.79 -7.89 -7.99
CA VAL A 78 6.77 -8.51 -8.83
C VAL A 78 7.13 -9.98 -9.02
N ALA A 79 6.18 -10.86 -8.72
CA ALA A 79 6.41 -12.30 -8.70
C ALA A 79 7.65 -12.69 -7.87
N GLY A 80 7.82 -12.06 -6.70
CA GLY A 80 8.92 -12.32 -5.77
C GLY A 80 10.30 -11.80 -6.20
N ARG A 81 10.39 -11.03 -7.27
CA ARG A 81 11.65 -10.47 -7.77
C ARG A 81 11.58 -8.96 -7.89
N GLN A 82 12.69 -8.30 -7.67
CA GLN A 82 12.75 -6.85 -7.77
C GLN A 82 12.23 -6.37 -9.12
N TRP A 83 11.29 -5.42 -9.08
CA TRP A 83 10.71 -4.83 -10.28
C TRP A 83 11.69 -3.89 -10.95
N LYS A 84 12.14 -4.24 -12.14
CA LYS A 84 13.17 -3.51 -12.88
C LYS A 84 12.70 -3.19 -14.29
N PRO A 85 13.01 -1.99 -14.83
CA PRO A 85 12.74 -1.70 -16.23
C PRO A 85 13.60 -2.59 -17.14
N GLY A 86 13.02 -3.00 -18.26
CA GLY A 86 13.70 -3.85 -19.25
C GLY A 86 13.80 -5.32 -18.89
N ASP A 87 13.28 -5.76 -17.73
CA ASP A 87 13.21 -7.18 -17.40
C ASP A 87 12.05 -7.85 -18.16
N SER A 88 12.38 -8.52 -19.28
CA SER A 88 11.39 -9.18 -20.13
C SER A 88 10.69 -10.37 -19.48
N SER A 89 11.21 -10.88 -18.38
CA SER A 89 10.64 -12.02 -17.65
C SER A 89 9.55 -11.62 -16.65
N GLN A 90 9.35 -10.32 -16.42
CA GLN A 90 8.33 -9.80 -15.52
C GLN A 90 6.96 -9.77 -16.20
N PRO A 91 5.88 -10.29 -15.56
CA PRO A 91 4.52 -10.25 -16.11
C PRO A 91 3.94 -8.83 -16.17
N LEU A 92 4.44 -7.94 -15.32
CA LEU A 92 4.16 -6.50 -15.36
C LEU A 92 5.43 -5.79 -15.80
N ALA A 93 5.45 -5.28 -17.01
CA ALA A 93 6.63 -4.63 -17.58
C ALA A 93 6.74 -3.19 -17.08
N LEU A 94 7.75 -2.91 -16.26
CA LEU A 94 8.03 -1.57 -15.75
C LEU A 94 8.56 -0.68 -16.87
N GLY A 95 7.93 0.51 -17.05
CA GLY A 95 8.24 1.42 -18.15
C GLY A 95 9.52 2.24 -17.95
N SER A 96 9.84 2.58 -16.70
CA SER A 96 11.02 3.37 -16.32
C SER A 96 11.39 3.10 -14.88
N SER A 97 12.57 3.52 -14.47
CA SER A 97 12.98 3.47 -13.07
C SER A 97 11.99 4.22 -12.17
N ILE A 98 11.73 3.67 -11.00
CA ILE A 98 10.85 4.27 -10.02
C ILE A 98 11.58 5.44 -9.36
N SER A 99 10.93 6.59 -9.37
CA SER A 99 11.44 7.80 -8.72
C SER A 99 10.38 8.43 -7.83
N TRP A 100 10.82 9.05 -6.76
CA TRP A 100 9.96 9.70 -5.79
C TRP A 100 10.06 11.22 -5.89
N ARG A 101 8.94 11.87 -5.70
CA ARG A 101 8.84 13.32 -5.54
C ARG A 101 8.33 13.61 -4.14
N SER A 102 9.03 14.49 -3.42
CA SER A 102 8.64 14.90 -2.08
C SER A 102 8.01 16.30 -2.12
N ASP A 103 6.90 16.44 -1.43
CA ASP A 103 6.22 17.71 -1.22
C ASP A 103 5.79 17.80 0.26
N GLY A 104 6.57 18.54 1.04
CA GLY A 104 6.39 18.60 2.48
C GLY A 104 6.53 17.22 3.13
N ARG A 105 5.43 16.70 3.68
CA ARG A 105 5.39 15.38 4.34
C ARG A 105 4.90 14.25 3.45
N THR A 106 4.56 14.54 2.19
CA THR A 106 4.07 13.55 1.25
C THR A 106 5.13 13.22 0.23
N ASN A 107 5.43 11.94 0.09
CA ASN A 107 6.30 11.41 -0.94
C ASN A 107 5.42 10.64 -1.94
N THR A 108 5.56 10.92 -3.21
CA THR A 108 4.75 10.32 -4.27
C THR A 108 5.64 9.68 -5.33
N ALA A 109 5.33 8.44 -5.69
CA ALA A 109 5.87 7.76 -6.86
C ALA A 109 4.74 7.47 -7.85
N GLU A 110 4.95 7.76 -9.13
CA GLU A 110 4.06 7.37 -10.23
C GLU A 110 4.77 6.32 -11.08
N ILE A 111 4.33 5.07 -10.93
CA ILE A 111 4.97 3.90 -11.50
C ILE A 111 4.19 3.48 -12.74
N ARG A 112 4.76 3.69 -13.93
CA ARG A 112 4.16 3.30 -15.21
C ARG A 112 4.54 1.88 -15.56
N PHE A 113 3.56 1.06 -15.87
CA PHE A 113 3.80 -0.33 -16.27
C PHE A 113 2.78 -0.82 -17.29
N THR A 114 3.14 -1.88 -18.00
CA THR A 114 2.25 -2.60 -18.93
C THR A 114 1.90 -3.96 -18.34
N ALA A 115 0.64 -4.30 -18.32
CA ALA A 115 0.18 -5.66 -17.99
C ALA A 115 0.52 -6.59 -19.18
N LYS A 116 1.71 -7.18 -19.15
CA LYS A 116 2.29 -7.87 -20.32
C LYS A 116 1.75 -9.28 -20.47
N ASP A 117 1.82 -10.09 -19.44
CA ASP A 117 1.50 -11.51 -19.51
C ASP A 117 0.19 -11.82 -18.79
N LYS A 118 -0.67 -12.63 -19.43
CA LYS A 118 -1.90 -13.15 -18.80
C LYS A 118 -1.59 -14.00 -17.59
N GLY A 119 -2.47 -13.97 -16.62
CA GLY A 119 -2.38 -14.77 -15.42
C GLY A 119 -2.42 -13.93 -14.14
N THR A 120 -2.11 -14.58 -13.06
CA THR A 120 -2.09 -13.95 -11.74
C THR A 120 -0.65 -13.73 -11.30
N CYS A 121 -0.35 -12.51 -10.83
CA CYS A 121 0.93 -12.19 -10.22
C CYS A 121 0.74 -11.32 -8.99
N GLU A 122 1.73 -11.32 -8.12
CA GLU A 122 1.75 -10.53 -6.91
C GLU A 122 2.70 -9.35 -7.06
N LEU A 123 2.27 -8.20 -6.57
CA LEU A 123 3.12 -7.04 -6.31
C LEU A 123 3.22 -6.87 -4.81
N GLU A 124 4.43 -6.93 -4.29
CA GLU A 124 4.76 -6.68 -2.91
C GLU A 124 5.50 -5.35 -2.79
N VAL A 125 5.07 -4.51 -1.86
CA VAL A 125 5.67 -3.20 -1.60
C VAL A 125 6.14 -3.18 -0.16
N ILE A 126 7.45 -3.10 0.02
CA ILE A 126 8.09 -3.13 1.34
C ILE A 126 8.73 -1.77 1.60
N ARG A 127 8.35 -1.14 2.69
CA ARG A 127 8.94 0.09 3.16
C ARG A 127 9.23 0.01 4.64
N GLU A 128 10.46 0.24 5.00
CA GLU A 128 10.83 0.43 6.39
C GLU A 128 10.52 1.84 6.87
N CYS A 129 10.18 1.96 8.13
CA CYS A 129 9.98 3.22 8.82
C CYS A 129 10.39 3.03 10.28
N ASP A 130 10.99 4.05 10.90
CA ASP A 130 11.40 4.03 12.31
C ASP A 130 10.21 3.95 13.30
N LYS A 131 8.98 4.19 12.83
CA LYS A 131 7.72 4.03 13.57
C LYS A 131 6.95 2.75 13.24
N GLY A 132 7.53 1.86 12.47
CA GLY A 132 6.91 0.68 11.92
C GLY A 132 6.97 0.69 10.40
N GLY A 133 7.04 -0.49 9.78
CA GLY A 133 7.14 -0.62 8.33
C GLY A 133 5.83 -0.99 7.68
N TYR A 134 5.85 -1.03 6.36
CA TYR A 134 4.80 -1.55 5.51
C TYR A 134 5.33 -2.73 4.71
N ASP A 135 4.51 -3.76 4.63
CA ASP A 135 4.71 -4.92 3.77
C ASP A 135 3.33 -5.23 3.17
N GLU A 136 3.10 -4.65 1.99
CA GLU A 136 1.79 -4.60 1.38
C GLU A 136 1.76 -5.47 0.13
N LEU A 137 0.83 -6.41 0.07
CA LEU A 137 0.69 -7.37 -1.01
C LEU A 137 -0.58 -7.11 -1.82
N PHE A 138 -0.42 -7.04 -3.13
CA PHE A 138 -1.51 -6.92 -4.11
C PHE A 138 -1.48 -8.10 -5.07
N THR A 139 -2.66 -8.62 -5.41
CA THR A 139 -2.81 -9.65 -6.43
C THR A 139 -3.35 -9.04 -7.71
N PHE A 140 -2.59 -9.04 -8.78
CA PHE A 140 -3.04 -8.62 -10.10
C PHE A 140 -3.46 -9.82 -10.94
N LYS A 141 -4.63 -9.71 -11.55
CA LYS A 141 -5.20 -10.71 -12.49
C LYS A 141 -5.24 -10.09 -13.87
N VAL A 142 -4.30 -10.47 -14.72
CA VAL A 142 -4.22 -10.00 -16.11
C VAL A 142 -5.06 -10.92 -17.01
N LYS A 143 -6.08 -10.36 -17.63
CA LYS A 143 -7.06 -11.05 -18.48
C LYS A 143 -6.87 -10.72 -19.95
#